data_99ea581fdb513857fdf705f52ce31da1
#
_entry.id   99ea581fdb513857fdf705f52ce31da1
#
_cell.length_a   1.000
_cell.length_b   1.000
_cell.length_c   1.000
_cell.angle_alpha   90.00
_cell.angle_beta   90.00
_cell.angle_gamma   90.00
#
_symmetry.space_group_name_H-M   'P 1'
#
loop_
_entity.id
_entity.type
_entity.pdbx_description
1 polymer ?
#
loop_
_entity_poly.entity_id
_entity_poly.type
_entity_poly.pdbx_seq_one_letter_code
_entity_poly.pdbx_strand_id
1 'polypeptide(L)' 'MAVSYNGLWKLLIDNNMKKMDLVERVGISSSTLAKMSKGEIVPLTVLEKICDELNCDFGDLISYDRKGAKK' A
#
# COMPACT_ATOMS: atom_id res chain seq x y z
N MET A 1 12.09 -12.68 -2.94
CA MET A 1 12.05 -11.64 -1.90
C MET A 1 11.11 -10.54 -2.34
N ALA A 2 10.17 -10.22 -1.50
CA ALA A 2 9.17 -9.26 -1.92
C ALA A 2 8.49 -8.59 -0.75
N VAL A 3 7.91 -7.43 -1.04
CA VAL A 3 7.06 -6.71 -0.10
C VAL A 3 5.61 -7.03 -0.45
N SER A 4 4.82 -7.31 0.55
CA SER A 4 3.40 -7.55 0.36
C SER A 4 2.62 -6.32 0.83
N TYR A 5 1.69 -5.87 0.01
CA TYR A 5 0.81 -4.74 0.35
C TYR A 5 -0.60 -5.21 0.71
N ASN A 6 -0.73 -6.48 1.04
CA ASN A 6 -2.04 -7.04 1.35
C ASN A 6 -2.72 -6.32 2.50
N GLY A 7 -1.96 -5.88 3.49
CA GLY A 7 -2.52 -5.11 4.60
C GLY A 7 -3.19 -3.83 4.13
N LEU A 8 -2.53 -3.15 3.19
CA LEU A 8 -3.09 -1.92 2.63
C LEU A 8 -4.39 -2.20 1.88
N TRP A 9 -4.40 -3.23 1.03
CA TRP A 9 -5.62 -3.55 0.27
C TRP A 9 -6.77 -3.90 1.19
N LYS A 10 -6.47 -4.60 2.26
CA LYS A 10 -7.49 -4.96 3.23
C LYS A 10 -8.04 -3.73 3.95
N LEU A 11 -7.14 -2.80 4.29
CA LEU A 11 -7.57 -1.55 4.94
C LEU A 11 -8.46 -0.73 4.01
N LEU A 12 -8.15 -0.72 2.72
CA LEU A 12 -8.99 -0.01 1.77
C LEU A 12 -10.40 -0.59 1.76
N ILE A 13 -10.48 -1.90 1.74
CA ILE A 13 -11.78 -2.57 1.75
C ILE A 13 -12.54 -2.23 3.03
N ASP A 14 -11.84 -2.28 4.17
CA ASP A 14 -12.46 -1.99 5.47
C ASP A 14 -12.97 -0.57 5.54
N ASN A 15 -12.35 0.35 4.80
CA ASN A 15 -12.73 1.76 4.80
C ASN A 15 -13.60 2.13 3.60
N ASN A 16 -14.06 1.15 2.86
CA ASN A 16 -14.87 1.37 1.65
C ASN A 16 -14.17 2.27 0.65
N MET A 17 -12.87 2.10 0.51
CA MET A 17 -12.05 2.87 -0.41
C MET A 17 -11.60 2.02 -1.58
N LYS A 18 -11.35 2.67 -2.69
CA LYS A 18 -10.78 2.03 -3.87
C LYS A 18 -9.33 2.44 -4.00
N LYS A 19 -8.57 1.69 -4.81
CA LYS A 19 -7.16 2.02 -5.03
C LYS A 19 -6.99 3.43 -5.56
N MET A 20 -7.89 3.87 -6.41
CA MET A 20 -7.82 5.23 -6.98
C MET A 20 -7.97 6.30 -5.91
N ASP A 21 -8.62 5.99 -4.80
CA ASP A 21 -8.74 6.94 -3.70
C ASP A 21 -7.38 7.29 -3.13
N LEU A 22 -6.41 6.38 -3.22
CA LEU A 22 -5.06 6.69 -2.78
C LEU A 22 -4.45 7.79 -3.64
N VAL A 23 -4.72 7.75 -4.93
CA VAL A 23 -4.23 8.79 -5.83
C VAL A 23 -4.89 10.12 -5.51
N GLU A 24 -6.19 10.12 -5.30
CA GLU A 24 -6.96 11.35 -5.12
C GLU A 24 -6.83 11.93 -3.72
N ARG A 25 -6.87 11.10 -2.71
CA ARG A 25 -6.86 11.58 -1.33
C ARG A 25 -5.46 11.72 -0.76
N VAL A 26 -4.62 10.75 -1.02
CA VAL A 26 -3.26 10.74 -0.47
C VAL A 26 -2.32 11.54 -1.35
N GLY A 27 -2.58 11.55 -2.64
CA GLY A 27 -1.77 12.31 -3.58
C GLY A 27 -0.58 11.54 -4.13
N ILE A 28 -0.65 10.22 -4.11
CA ILE A 28 0.39 9.42 -4.76
C ILE A 28 0.11 9.37 -6.26
N SER A 29 1.15 9.12 -7.05
CA SER A 29 0.99 9.06 -8.49
C SER A 29 0.40 7.70 -8.89
N SER A 30 -0.24 7.66 -10.05
CA SER A 30 -0.78 6.41 -10.55
C SER A 30 0.33 5.40 -10.86
N SER A 31 1.51 5.88 -11.24
CA SER A 31 2.63 4.97 -11.47
C SER A 31 3.10 4.34 -10.17
N THR A 32 3.08 5.09 -9.08
CA THR A 32 3.40 4.55 -7.76
C THR A 32 2.37 3.49 -7.36
N LEU A 33 1.10 3.77 -7.59
CA LEU A 33 0.05 2.81 -7.29
C LEU A 33 0.25 1.53 -8.10
N ALA A 34 0.63 1.67 -9.37
CA ALA A 34 0.89 0.50 -10.21
C ALA A 34 2.03 -0.34 -9.67
N LYS A 35 3.08 0.30 -9.17
CA LYS A 35 4.21 -0.42 -8.56
C LYS A 35 3.74 -1.20 -7.34
N MET A 36 2.93 -0.58 -6.51
CA MET A 36 2.42 -1.24 -5.32
C MET A 36 1.54 -2.43 -5.68
N SER A 37 0.77 -2.32 -6.75
CA SER A 37 -0.06 -3.43 -7.21
C SER A 37 0.77 -4.61 -7.69
N LYS A 38 2.00 -4.33 -8.14
CA LYS A 38 2.92 -5.39 -8.58
C LYS A 38 3.80 -5.91 -7.46
N GLY A 39 3.69 -5.33 -6.27
CA GLY A 39 4.52 -5.74 -5.15
C GLY A 39 5.91 -5.15 -5.19
N GLU A 40 6.11 -4.09 -5.95
CA GLU A 40 7.41 -3.42 -6.05
C GLU A 40 7.61 -2.47 -4.88
N ILE A 41 8.86 -2.18 -4.60
CA ILE A 41 9.22 -1.31 -3.48
C ILE A 41 8.95 0.16 -3.86
N VAL A 42 8.34 0.88 -2.92
CA VAL A 42 8.11 2.31 -3.07
C VAL A 42 8.76 3.02 -1.88
N PRO A 43 9.04 4.32 -2.01
CA PRO A 43 9.65 5.07 -0.90
C PRO A 43 8.77 5.08 0.34
N LEU A 44 9.40 5.11 1.52
CA LEU A 44 8.66 5.18 2.78
C LEU A 44 7.83 6.46 2.87
N THR A 45 8.25 7.53 2.19
CA THR A 45 7.47 8.76 2.20
C THR A 45 6.06 8.55 1.64
N VAL A 46 5.93 7.67 0.67
CA VAL A 46 4.62 7.31 0.12
C VAL A 46 3.78 6.63 1.20
N LEU A 47 4.41 5.70 1.92
CA LEU A 47 3.71 4.96 2.97
C LEU A 47 3.34 5.86 4.13
N GLU A 48 4.19 6.86 4.43
CA GLU A 48 3.88 7.84 5.47
C GLU A 48 2.58 8.58 5.15
N LYS A 49 2.43 9.00 3.90
CA LYS A 49 1.23 9.71 3.49
C LYS A 49 -0.01 8.85 3.65
N ILE A 50 0.12 7.58 3.32
CA ILE A 50 -0.98 6.64 3.46
C ILE A 50 -1.31 6.45 4.94
N CYS A 51 -0.30 6.32 5.79
CA CYS A 51 -0.51 6.18 7.22
C CYS A 51 -1.27 7.37 7.78
N ASP A 52 -0.91 8.56 7.35
CA ASP A 52 -1.60 9.78 7.81
C ASP A 52 -3.05 9.78 7.38
N GLU A 53 -3.30 9.40 6.13
CA GLU A 53 -4.66 9.45 5.61
C GLU A 53 -5.55 8.38 6.23
N LEU A 54 -5.02 7.19 6.43
CA LEU A 54 -5.79 6.06 6.95
C LEU A 54 -5.65 5.88 8.45
N ASN A 55 -4.84 6.72 9.09
CA ASN A 55 -4.61 6.68 10.53
C ASN A 55 -4.14 5.29 10.97
N CYS A 56 -3.07 4.82 10.35
CA CYS A 56 -2.53 3.49 10.61
C CYS A 56 -1.00 3.54 10.65
N ASP A 57 -0.39 2.40 10.85
CA ASP A 57 1.06 2.29 10.95
C ASP A 57 1.60 1.51 9.76
N PHE A 58 2.92 1.58 9.56
CA PHE A 58 3.56 0.86 8.46
C PHE A 58 3.25 -0.62 8.47
N GLY A 59 3.25 -1.24 9.64
CA GLY A 59 2.97 -2.66 9.75
C GLY A 59 1.56 -3.04 9.37
N ASP A 60 0.66 -2.06 9.33
CA ASP A 60 -0.71 -2.30 8.88
C ASP A 60 -0.81 -2.31 7.36
N LEU A 61 0.19 -1.75 6.70
CA LEU A 61 0.17 -1.60 5.25
C LEU A 61 0.96 -2.68 4.54
N ILE A 62 2.14 -3.01 5.06
CA ILE A 62 3.07 -3.88 4.38
C ILE A 62 3.55 -5.00 5.29
N SER A 63 4.05 -6.04 4.65
CA SER A 63 4.73 -7.11 5.35
C SER A 63 5.80 -7.67 4.44
N TYR A 64 6.72 -8.42 5.02
CA TYR A 64 7.76 -9.05 4.24
C TYR A 64 7.30 -10.44 3.80
N ASP A 65 7.40 -10.68 2.52
CA ASP A 65 7.02 -11.97 1.94
C ASP A 65 8.27 -12.79 1.74
N ARG A 66 8.53 -13.70 2.65
CA ARG A 66 9.74 -14.50 2.62
C ARG A 66 9.74 -15.52 1.50
N LYS A 67 8.58 -15.94 1.09
CA LYS A 67 8.45 -16.97 0.07
C LYS A 67 8.42 -16.40 -1.33
N GLY A 68 8.49 -15.12 -1.42
CA GLY A 68 8.51 -14.48 -2.72
C GLY A 68 7.21 -14.59 -3.42
N ALA A 69 6.18 -14.74 -2.71
CA ALA A 69 4.89 -14.85 -3.29
C ALA A 69 4.39 -16.25 -3.28
N LYS A 70 4.43 -16.66 -3.25
CA LYS A 70 3.74 -17.63 -3.38
C LYS A 70 2.55 -17.73 -3.07
N LYS A 71 2.41 -17.39 -3.14
CA LYS A 71 1.54 -17.44 -3.02
C LYS A 71 1.04 -17.39 -3.15
#